data_8df2035ed4cf2bbc162694154c0faa89
#
_entry.id   8df2035ed4cf2bbc162694154c0faa89
#
_cell.length_a   1.000
_cell.length_b   1.000
_cell.length_c   1.000
_cell.angle_alpha   90.00
_cell.angle_beta   90.00
_cell.angle_gamma   90.00
#
_symmetry.space_group_name_H-M   'P 1'
#
loop_
_entity.id
_entity.type
_entity.pdbx_description
1 polymer ?
#
loop_
_entity_poly.entity_id
_entity_poly.type
_entity_poly.pdbx_seq_one_letter_code
_entity_poly.pdbx_strand_id
1 'polypeptide(L)'
;MWNKPYTLKEGTAIVVGLLVTGALLQVTIGPLEWGIFAWPANIITLILLVLALIIVYALRKRSYFCRFMSTMQAAIPAIATAAILTLLMGLTKQVAEGKAPIDPLGLTKMLNFWPFVLVYLWMTAIVGEVTLNQIVHFSWRRLPTLTSHVGLFLVLTCGTLGSADMLRVKMFCEQGQVEWRGLDAFSAVHHLPVAIQLEKFTIDEYPPKLMLIDNMGLPLPKGKPENILLDKNVKSAQLLDCKIEVLKRIDNAMPVMLSKMVGKIPGGMMGNIRMDSLGQARNKDGYIASNATGTACALLVKVTTGNAPYKGVQHSY
;
A
#
# COMPACT_ATOMS: atom_id res chain seq x y z
N MET A 1 1.57 -40.37 -18.01
CA MET A 1 0.99 -39.03 -17.96
C MET A 1 -0.25 -39.00 -18.87
N TRP A 2 -1.31 -38.32 -18.49
CA TRP A 2 -2.60 -38.26 -19.22
C TRP A 2 -3.45 -39.53 -19.25
N ASN A 3 -3.15 -40.53 -18.38
CA ASN A 3 -4.03 -41.66 -18.15
C ASN A 3 -5.14 -41.33 -17.18
N LYS A 4 -6.36 -41.74 -17.48
CA LYS A 4 -7.51 -41.52 -16.59
C LYS A 4 -7.48 -42.49 -15.39
N PRO A 5 -7.80 -42.03 -14.17
CA PRO A 5 -8.17 -40.67 -13.78
C PRO A 5 -6.94 -39.72 -13.69
N TYR A 6 -7.11 -38.42 -14.07
CA TYR A 6 -6.07 -37.42 -13.91
C TYR A 6 -5.79 -37.17 -12.42
N THR A 7 -4.51 -36.95 -12.12
CA THR A 7 -3.99 -36.76 -10.77
C THR A 7 -3.44 -35.35 -10.59
N LEU A 8 -2.84 -35.08 -9.44
CA LEU A 8 -2.12 -33.80 -9.22
C LEU A 8 -0.99 -33.58 -10.23
N LYS A 9 -0.41 -34.63 -10.81
CA LYS A 9 0.67 -34.51 -11.82
C LYS A 9 0.18 -33.82 -13.09
N GLU A 10 -1.01 -34.18 -13.57
CA GLU A 10 -1.62 -33.55 -14.74
C GLU A 10 -2.05 -32.11 -14.42
N GLY A 11 -2.58 -31.85 -13.22
CA GLY A 11 -2.89 -30.50 -12.77
C GLY A 11 -1.65 -29.60 -12.71
N THR A 12 -0.56 -30.10 -12.15
CA THR A 12 0.72 -29.39 -12.10
C THR A 12 1.29 -29.16 -13.51
N ALA A 13 1.20 -30.15 -14.40
CA ALA A 13 1.66 -30.02 -15.78
C ALA A 13 0.90 -28.93 -16.54
N ILE A 14 -0.41 -28.79 -16.33
CA ILE A 14 -1.21 -27.70 -16.92
C ILE A 14 -0.70 -26.35 -16.42
N VAL A 15 -0.53 -26.22 -15.12
CA VAL A 15 -0.10 -24.94 -14.53
C VAL A 15 1.32 -24.56 -14.99
N VAL A 16 2.24 -25.52 -15.04
CA VAL A 16 3.59 -25.31 -15.60
C VAL A 16 3.50 -24.89 -17.08
N GLY A 17 2.65 -25.53 -17.86
CA GLY A 17 2.37 -25.13 -19.24
C GLY A 17 1.88 -23.70 -19.35
N LEU A 18 0.97 -23.27 -18.47
CA LEU A 18 0.48 -21.88 -18.40
C LEU A 18 1.58 -20.90 -18.03
N LEU A 19 2.46 -21.25 -17.08
CA LEU A 19 3.61 -20.40 -16.72
C LEU A 19 4.57 -20.23 -17.89
N VAL A 20 4.90 -21.31 -18.60
CA VAL A 20 5.78 -21.27 -19.78
C VAL A 20 5.13 -20.46 -20.89
N THR A 21 3.86 -20.71 -21.20
CA THR A 21 3.12 -19.93 -22.21
C THR A 21 3.05 -18.46 -21.84
N GLY A 22 2.76 -18.15 -20.57
CA GLY A 22 2.76 -16.78 -20.08
C GLY A 22 4.13 -16.10 -20.18
N ALA A 23 5.22 -16.82 -19.87
CA ALA A 23 6.58 -16.30 -20.04
C ALA A 23 6.91 -16.01 -21.51
N LEU A 24 6.50 -16.87 -22.43
CA LEU A 24 6.65 -16.63 -23.87
C LEU A 24 5.86 -15.39 -24.32
N LEU A 25 4.60 -15.25 -23.88
CA LEU A 25 3.80 -14.06 -24.18
C LEU A 25 4.43 -12.79 -23.62
N GLN A 26 4.97 -12.85 -22.39
CA GLN A 26 5.63 -11.72 -21.77
C GLN A 26 6.83 -11.22 -22.58
N VAL A 27 7.62 -12.13 -23.12
CA VAL A 27 8.82 -11.78 -23.91
C VAL A 27 8.44 -11.32 -25.31
N THR A 28 7.39 -11.88 -25.92
CA THR A 28 7.03 -11.61 -27.32
C THR A 28 6.12 -10.40 -27.50
N ILE A 29 5.13 -10.23 -26.61
CA ILE A 29 4.09 -9.20 -26.73
C ILE A 29 4.33 -8.08 -25.71
N GLY A 30 5.02 -8.37 -24.59
CA GLY A 30 5.18 -7.46 -23.47
C GLY A 30 4.05 -7.61 -22.44
N PRO A 31 4.02 -6.75 -21.39
CA PRO A 31 3.03 -6.83 -20.32
C PRO A 31 1.61 -6.58 -20.84
N LEU A 32 0.62 -7.23 -20.20
CA LEU A 32 -0.79 -7.02 -20.52
C LEU A 32 -1.21 -5.59 -20.14
N GLU A 33 -1.86 -4.89 -21.04
CA GLU A 33 -2.47 -3.59 -20.77
C GLU A 33 -3.95 -3.75 -20.45
N TRP A 34 -4.34 -3.54 -19.19
CA TRP A 34 -5.74 -3.68 -18.75
C TRP A 34 -6.69 -2.69 -19.39
N GLY A 35 -6.20 -1.55 -19.89
CA GLY A 35 -7.03 -0.56 -20.58
C GLY A 35 -7.80 -1.10 -21.79
N ILE A 36 -7.34 -2.20 -22.41
CA ILE A 36 -8.09 -2.87 -23.49
C ILE A 36 -9.40 -3.48 -23.03
N PHE A 37 -9.54 -3.74 -21.73
CA PHE A 37 -10.77 -4.27 -21.12
C PHE A 37 -11.66 -3.18 -20.53
N ALA A 38 -11.43 -1.89 -20.83
CA ALA A 38 -12.35 -0.82 -20.46
C ALA A 38 -13.72 -1.02 -21.13
N TRP A 39 -14.74 -0.36 -20.58
CA TRP A 39 -16.09 -0.38 -21.14
C TRP A 39 -16.10 -0.10 -22.67
N PRO A 40 -16.82 -0.87 -23.47
CA PRO A 40 -17.71 -2.03 -23.17
C PRO A 40 -17.02 -3.40 -23.21
N ALA A 41 -15.69 -3.48 -23.46
CA ALA A 41 -14.96 -4.73 -23.66
C ALA A 41 -14.99 -5.64 -22.42
N ASN A 42 -15.02 -5.09 -21.22
CA ASN A 42 -15.13 -5.85 -19.97
C ASN A 42 -16.42 -6.70 -19.90
N ILE A 43 -17.56 -6.13 -20.27
CA ILE A 43 -18.85 -6.86 -20.29
C ILE A 43 -18.86 -7.93 -21.35
N ILE A 44 -18.34 -7.64 -22.55
CA ILE A 44 -18.21 -8.62 -23.62
C ILE A 44 -17.32 -9.79 -23.16
N THR A 45 -16.19 -9.49 -22.53
CA THR A 45 -15.26 -10.51 -22.00
C THR A 45 -15.91 -11.35 -20.91
N LEU A 46 -16.67 -10.74 -20.01
CA LEU A 46 -17.42 -11.47 -18.97
C LEU A 46 -18.46 -12.40 -19.58
N ILE A 47 -19.22 -11.92 -20.56
CA ILE A 47 -20.24 -12.76 -21.27
C ILE A 47 -19.55 -13.93 -21.97
N LEU A 48 -18.43 -13.69 -22.69
CA LEU A 48 -17.66 -14.73 -23.36
C LEU A 48 -17.09 -15.76 -22.35
N LEU A 49 -16.59 -15.29 -21.21
CA LEU A 49 -16.11 -16.18 -20.14
C LEU A 49 -17.23 -17.07 -19.61
N VAL A 50 -18.39 -16.49 -19.26
CA VAL A 50 -19.53 -17.26 -18.76
C VAL A 50 -20.03 -18.25 -19.82
N LEU A 51 -20.10 -17.83 -21.10
CA LEU A 51 -20.50 -18.71 -22.20
C LEU A 51 -19.50 -19.87 -22.37
N ALA A 52 -18.21 -19.59 -22.31
CA ALA A 52 -17.16 -20.61 -22.36
C ALA A 52 -17.31 -21.63 -21.21
N LEU A 53 -17.55 -21.18 -19.99
CA LEU A 53 -17.81 -22.06 -18.84
C LEU A 53 -19.04 -22.92 -19.05
N ILE A 54 -20.15 -22.38 -19.56
CA ILE A 54 -21.35 -23.16 -19.89
C ILE A 54 -21.05 -24.23 -20.93
N ILE A 55 -20.25 -23.90 -21.96
CA ILE A 55 -19.84 -24.86 -23.01
C ILE A 55 -18.97 -25.96 -22.40
N VAL A 56 -17.98 -25.62 -21.57
CA VAL A 56 -17.10 -26.59 -20.89
C VAL A 56 -17.95 -27.49 -19.99
N TYR A 57 -18.89 -26.92 -19.25
CA TYR A 57 -19.84 -27.68 -18.41
C TYR A 57 -20.68 -28.67 -19.24
N ALA A 58 -21.22 -28.25 -20.37
CA ALA A 58 -22.00 -29.10 -21.27
C ALA A 58 -21.18 -30.25 -21.87
N LEU A 59 -19.88 -29.97 -22.18
CA LEU A 59 -18.96 -30.96 -22.73
C LEU A 59 -18.40 -31.94 -21.70
N ARG A 60 -18.64 -31.76 -20.41
CA ARG A 60 -18.09 -32.62 -19.33
C ARG A 60 -18.45 -34.10 -19.46
N LYS A 61 -19.55 -34.43 -20.16
CA LYS A 61 -19.95 -35.81 -20.44
C LYS A 61 -19.11 -36.44 -21.54
N ARG A 62 -18.63 -35.63 -22.51
CA ARG A 62 -17.82 -36.09 -23.66
C ARG A 62 -16.33 -36.01 -23.41
N SER A 63 -15.86 -34.97 -22.72
CA SER A 63 -14.44 -34.71 -22.46
C SER A 63 -14.11 -34.91 -20.99
N TYR A 64 -13.14 -35.78 -20.73
CA TYR A 64 -12.63 -35.99 -19.36
C TYR A 64 -11.93 -34.74 -18.82
N PHE A 65 -11.25 -33.97 -19.69
CA PHE A 65 -10.61 -32.72 -19.33
C PHE A 65 -11.62 -31.69 -18.77
N CYS A 66 -12.77 -31.52 -19.43
CA CYS A 66 -13.82 -30.62 -18.94
C CYS A 66 -14.36 -31.06 -17.56
N ARG A 67 -14.44 -32.38 -17.32
CA ARG A 67 -14.81 -32.93 -16.01
C ARG A 67 -13.71 -32.71 -14.97
N PHE A 68 -12.43 -32.81 -15.37
CA PHE A 68 -11.28 -32.63 -14.52
C PHE A 68 -11.20 -31.20 -13.96
N MET A 69 -11.58 -30.16 -14.73
CA MET A 69 -11.57 -28.77 -14.27
C MET A 69 -12.36 -28.52 -12.97
N SER A 70 -13.40 -29.30 -12.70
CA SER A 70 -14.17 -29.17 -11.45
C SER A 70 -13.67 -30.09 -10.31
N THR A 71 -12.43 -30.59 -10.39
CA THR A 71 -11.83 -31.46 -9.38
C THR A 71 -10.78 -30.75 -8.53
N MET A 72 -10.53 -31.30 -7.33
CA MET A 72 -9.46 -30.80 -6.45
C MET A 72 -8.07 -30.95 -7.07
N GLN A 73 -7.87 -31.96 -7.92
CA GLN A 73 -6.59 -32.22 -8.60
C GLN A 73 -6.22 -31.10 -9.60
N ALA A 74 -7.22 -30.40 -10.16
CA ALA A 74 -7.00 -29.22 -10.97
C ALA A 74 -6.83 -27.95 -10.10
N ALA A 75 -7.61 -27.85 -9.01
CA ALA A 75 -7.64 -26.65 -8.18
C ALA A 75 -6.37 -26.47 -7.33
N ILE A 76 -5.88 -27.55 -6.69
CA ILE A 76 -4.73 -27.47 -5.76
C ILE A 76 -3.48 -26.89 -6.43
N PRO A 77 -3.00 -27.36 -7.59
CA PRO A 77 -1.83 -26.79 -8.24
C PRO A 77 -2.06 -25.33 -8.67
N ALA A 78 -3.26 -24.99 -9.13
CA ALA A 78 -3.61 -23.63 -9.53
C ALA A 78 -3.53 -22.66 -8.36
N ILE A 79 -4.17 -23.00 -7.24
CA ILE A 79 -4.18 -22.18 -6.01
C ILE A 79 -2.77 -22.06 -5.43
N ALA A 80 -2.02 -23.16 -5.35
CA ALA A 80 -0.66 -23.15 -4.83
C ALA A 80 0.25 -22.24 -5.66
N THR A 81 0.16 -22.31 -6.98
CA THR A 81 0.96 -21.44 -7.87
C THR A 81 0.51 -19.99 -7.78
N ALA A 82 -0.79 -19.72 -7.74
CA ALA A 82 -1.30 -18.36 -7.54
C ALA A 82 -0.81 -17.78 -6.20
N ALA A 83 -0.81 -18.57 -5.12
CA ALA A 83 -0.28 -18.18 -3.82
C ALA A 83 1.22 -17.84 -3.87
N ILE A 84 2.03 -18.67 -4.55
CA ILE A 84 3.46 -18.42 -4.74
C ILE A 84 3.68 -17.10 -5.52
N LEU A 85 2.96 -16.90 -6.62
CA LEU A 85 3.07 -15.68 -7.41
C LEU A 85 2.62 -14.44 -6.63
N THR A 86 1.58 -14.55 -5.80
CA THR A 86 1.12 -13.48 -4.92
C THR A 86 2.15 -13.17 -3.82
N LEU A 87 2.80 -14.20 -3.28
CA LEU A 87 3.90 -14.03 -2.33
C LEU A 87 5.08 -13.28 -2.97
N LEU A 88 5.47 -13.67 -4.18
CA LEU A 88 6.50 -12.96 -4.96
C LEU A 88 6.11 -11.52 -5.22
N MET A 89 4.84 -11.24 -5.55
CA MET A 89 4.32 -9.88 -5.69
C MET A 89 4.48 -9.06 -4.41
N GLY A 90 4.21 -9.66 -3.25
CA GLY A 90 4.39 -8.99 -1.95
C GLY A 90 5.85 -8.74 -1.57
N LEU A 91 6.78 -9.59 -2.01
CA LEU A 91 8.22 -9.45 -1.76
C LEU A 91 8.90 -8.47 -2.74
N THR A 92 8.28 -8.20 -3.90
CA THR A 92 8.81 -7.28 -4.91
C THR A 92 8.16 -5.90 -4.78
N LYS A 93 8.96 -4.82 -4.93
CA LYS A 93 8.41 -3.46 -4.94
C LYS A 93 7.60 -3.25 -6.19
N GLN A 94 6.28 -3.20 -6.06
CA GLN A 94 5.39 -2.96 -7.18
C GLN A 94 5.45 -1.50 -7.64
N VAL A 95 5.45 -1.29 -8.95
CA VAL A 95 5.50 0.04 -9.57
C VAL A 95 4.07 0.58 -9.72
N ALA A 96 3.91 1.89 -9.49
CA ALA A 96 2.61 2.56 -9.62
C ALA A 96 2.06 2.52 -11.05
N GLU A 97 0.75 2.68 -11.19
CA GLU A 97 0.08 2.80 -12.49
C GLU A 97 0.71 3.91 -13.35
N GLY A 98 0.77 3.70 -14.66
CA GLY A 98 1.36 4.65 -15.61
C GLY A 98 2.88 4.60 -15.73
N LYS A 99 3.59 3.87 -14.88
CA LYS A 99 5.06 3.72 -14.97
C LYS A 99 5.44 2.38 -15.59
N ALA A 100 6.54 2.35 -16.34
CA ALA A 100 7.09 1.11 -16.88
C ALA A 100 7.63 0.19 -15.78
N PRO A 101 7.62 -1.14 -15.94
CA PRO A 101 8.27 -2.05 -15.00
C PRO A 101 9.77 -1.73 -14.89
N ILE A 102 10.35 -1.89 -13.71
CA ILE A 102 11.77 -1.63 -13.47
C ILE A 102 12.61 -2.83 -13.94
N ASP A 103 12.05 -4.02 -13.82
CA ASP A 103 12.72 -5.27 -14.20
C ASP A 103 12.32 -5.72 -15.61
N PRO A 104 13.24 -6.36 -16.37
CA PRO A 104 12.98 -6.80 -17.72
C PRO A 104 11.95 -7.93 -17.82
N LEU A 105 11.70 -8.66 -16.74
CA LEU A 105 10.72 -9.74 -16.67
C LEU A 105 9.30 -9.26 -16.38
N GLY A 106 9.15 -8.04 -15.80
CA GLY A 106 7.84 -7.47 -15.44
C GLY A 106 7.31 -7.91 -14.07
N LEU A 107 8.15 -8.47 -13.19
CA LEU A 107 7.76 -8.88 -11.82
C LEU A 107 7.36 -7.69 -10.94
N THR A 108 7.90 -6.49 -11.22
CA THR A 108 7.52 -5.24 -10.54
C THR A 108 6.16 -4.70 -10.97
N LYS A 109 5.51 -5.35 -11.95
CA LYS A 109 4.12 -5.14 -12.38
C LYS A 109 3.39 -6.49 -12.47
N MET A 110 3.31 -7.21 -11.38
CA MET A 110 2.82 -8.59 -11.36
C MET A 110 1.41 -8.75 -11.92
N LEU A 111 0.52 -7.76 -11.72
CA LEU A 111 -0.84 -7.82 -12.25
C LEU A 111 -0.90 -7.74 -13.80
N ASN A 112 0.14 -7.22 -14.44
CA ASN A 112 0.28 -7.14 -15.88
C ASN A 112 1.15 -8.29 -16.46
N PHE A 113 1.67 -9.16 -15.58
CA PHE A 113 2.58 -10.25 -15.91
C PHE A 113 1.81 -11.46 -16.42
N TRP A 114 2.01 -11.84 -17.69
CA TRP A 114 1.25 -12.90 -18.34
C TRP A 114 1.20 -14.23 -17.58
N PRO A 115 2.30 -14.75 -17.00
CA PRO A 115 2.22 -15.98 -16.21
C PRO A 115 1.23 -15.88 -15.05
N PHE A 116 1.18 -14.72 -14.37
CA PHE A 116 0.21 -14.48 -13.30
C PHE A 116 -1.22 -14.43 -13.87
N VAL A 117 -1.43 -13.70 -14.95
CA VAL A 117 -2.75 -13.54 -15.59
C VAL A 117 -3.31 -14.87 -16.05
N LEU A 118 -2.50 -15.73 -16.70
CA LEU A 118 -2.96 -17.04 -17.17
C LEU A 118 -3.30 -18.00 -16.02
N VAL A 119 -2.50 -18.04 -14.97
CA VAL A 119 -2.78 -18.84 -13.77
C VAL A 119 -4.04 -18.33 -13.08
N TYR A 120 -4.20 -17.03 -12.98
CA TYR A 120 -5.39 -16.39 -12.41
C TYR A 120 -6.66 -16.70 -13.23
N LEU A 121 -6.60 -16.59 -14.55
CA LEU A 121 -7.70 -16.95 -15.45
C LEU A 121 -8.08 -18.43 -15.31
N TRP A 122 -7.07 -19.31 -15.24
CA TRP A 122 -7.30 -20.75 -15.02
C TRP A 122 -7.98 -21.03 -13.68
N MET A 123 -7.52 -20.39 -12.61
CA MET A 123 -8.14 -20.49 -11.28
C MET A 123 -9.59 -19.97 -11.31
N THR A 124 -9.84 -18.85 -11.96
CA THR A 124 -11.20 -18.28 -12.14
C THR A 124 -12.10 -19.24 -12.90
N ALA A 125 -11.59 -19.89 -13.96
CA ALA A 125 -12.34 -20.88 -14.72
C ALA A 125 -12.69 -22.11 -13.87
N ILE A 126 -11.76 -22.61 -13.04
CA ILE A 126 -12.02 -23.71 -12.10
C ILE A 126 -13.13 -23.34 -11.11
N VAL A 127 -13.04 -22.15 -10.50
CA VAL A 127 -14.07 -21.66 -9.57
C VAL A 127 -15.41 -21.54 -10.25
N GLY A 128 -15.46 -21.01 -11.49
CA GLY A 128 -16.65 -20.93 -12.30
C GLY A 128 -17.29 -22.28 -12.59
N GLU A 129 -16.50 -23.28 -12.99
CA GLU A 129 -16.97 -24.65 -13.24
C GLU A 129 -17.53 -25.32 -11.97
N VAL A 130 -16.86 -25.15 -10.83
CA VAL A 130 -17.34 -25.65 -9.54
C VAL A 130 -18.65 -24.96 -9.16
N THR A 131 -18.73 -23.66 -9.35
CA THR A 131 -19.95 -22.85 -9.10
C THR A 131 -21.12 -23.32 -9.96
N LEU A 132 -20.91 -23.48 -11.28
CA LEU A 132 -21.93 -24.00 -12.20
C LEU A 132 -22.38 -25.40 -11.80
N ASN A 133 -21.47 -26.28 -11.44
CA ASN A 133 -21.82 -27.61 -10.97
C ASN A 133 -22.66 -27.60 -9.69
N GLN A 134 -22.37 -26.69 -8.76
CA GLN A 134 -23.16 -26.52 -7.52
C GLN A 134 -24.54 -25.90 -7.77
N ILE A 135 -24.64 -24.97 -8.74
CA ILE A 135 -25.92 -24.38 -9.14
C ILE A 135 -26.83 -25.45 -9.77
N VAL A 136 -26.32 -26.23 -10.72
CA VAL A 136 -27.10 -27.26 -11.42
C VAL A 136 -27.52 -28.39 -10.46
N HIS A 137 -26.67 -28.74 -9.48
CA HIS A 137 -26.97 -29.75 -8.46
C HIS A 137 -27.29 -29.09 -7.12
N PHE A 138 -28.18 -28.10 -7.15
CA PHE A 138 -28.56 -27.31 -5.98
C PHE A 138 -29.06 -28.19 -4.83
N SER A 139 -28.60 -27.86 -3.61
CA SER A 139 -29.09 -28.49 -2.37
C SER A 139 -29.00 -27.47 -1.22
N TRP A 140 -30.08 -27.31 -0.47
CA TRP A 140 -30.15 -26.41 0.68
C TRP A 140 -29.04 -26.64 1.71
N ARG A 141 -28.61 -27.87 1.89
CA ARG A 141 -27.50 -28.21 2.81
C ARG A 141 -26.15 -27.66 2.35
N ARG A 142 -26.01 -27.37 1.04
CA ARG A 142 -24.77 -26.86 0.44
C ARG A 142 -24.84 -25.38 0.13
N LEU A 143 -25.91 -24.69 0.57
CA LEU A 143 -26.06 -23.26 0.33
C LEU A 143 -24.89 -22.41 0.79
N PRO A 144 -24.29 -22.61 2.00
CA PRO A 144 -23.13 -21.83 2.40
C PRO A 144 -21.93 -22.00 1.46
N THR A 145 -21.68 -23.20 0.99
CA THR A 145 -20.59 -23.51 0.04
C THR A 145 -20.85 -22.87 -1.32
N LEU A 146 -22.09 -22.95 -1.81
CA LEU A 146 -22.49 -22.29 -3.06
C LEU A 146 -22.31 -20.78 -2.98
N THR A 147 -22.79 -20.15 -1.92
CA THR A 147 -22.66 -18.70 -1.73
C THR A 147 -21.19 -18.26 -1.69
N SER A 148 -20.34 -19.05 -1.02
CA SER A 148 -18.89 -18.78 -0.98
C SER A 148 -18.25 -18.86 -2.37
N HIS A 149 -18.58 -19.88 -3.17
CA HIS A 149 -18.01 -20.01 -4.53
C HIS A 149 -18.57 -18.95 -5.49
N VAL A 150 -19.87 -18.62 -5.41
CA VAL A 150 -20.46 -17.52 -6.19
C VAL A 150 -19.79 -16.19 -5.82
N GLY A 151 -19.65 -15.89 -4.52
CA GLY A 151 -18.98 -14.67 -4.06
C GLY A 151 -17.54 -14.60 -4.54
N LEU A 152 -16.79 -15.71 -4.44
CA LEU A 152 -15.42 -15.79 -4.94
C LEU A 152 -15.34 -15.58 -6.45
N PHE A 153 -16.22 -16.22 -7.22
CA PHE A 153 -16.30 -16.03 -8.68
C PHE A 153 -16.59 -14.57 -9.07
N LEU A 154 -17.51 -13.94 -8.38
CA LEU A 154 -17.83 -12.52 -8.60
C LEU A 154 -16.64 -11.62 -8.27
N VAL A 155 -15.96 -11.85 -7.15
CA VAL A 155 -14.77 -11.06 -6.79
C VAL A 155 -13.65 -11.24 -7.82
N LEU A 156 -13.38 -12.47 -8.25
CA LEU A 156 -12.33 -12.75 -9.24
C LEU A 156 -12.65 -12.14 -10.60
N THR A 157 -13.90 -12.19 -11.06
CA THR A 157 -14.28 -11.68 -12.38
C THR A 157 -14.54 -10.17 -12.38
N CYS A 158 -15.42 -9.68 -11.51
CA CYS A 158 -15.79 -8.26 -11.49
C CYS A 158 -14.67 -7.38 -10.96
N GLY A 159 -13.89 -7.84 -9.96
CA GLY A 159 -12.73 -7.11 -9.45
C GLY A 159 -11.64 -6.92 -10.51
N THR A 160 -11.43 -7.92 -11.37
CA THR A 160 -10.43 -7.83 -12.44
C THR A 160 -10.94 -7.02 -13.64
N LEU A 161 -12.10 -7.38 -14.18
CA LEU A 161 -12.64 -6.72 -15.37
C LEU A 161 -13.12 -5.29 -15.09
N GLY A 162 -13.55 -4.98 -13.86
CA GLY A 162 -13.94 -3.63 -13.45
C GLY A 162 -12.74 -2.72 -13.14
N SER A 163 -11.53 -3.26 -13.00
CA SER A 163 -10.34 -2.45 -12.65
C SER A 163 -9.96 -1.47 -13.77
N ALA A 164 -10.24 -1.80 -15.03
CA ALA A 164 -9.96 -0.96 -16.18
C ALA A 164 -10.79 0.34 -16.20
N ASP A 165 -11.99 0.31 -15.60
CA ASP A 165 -12.89 1.48 -15.53
C ASP A 165 -12.79 2.20 -14.17
N MET A 166 -11.90 1.76 -13.28
CA MET A 166 -11.76 2.36 -11.96
C MET A 166 -10.95 3.65 -12.04
N LEU A 167 -11.62 4.76 -11.74
CA LEU A 167 -10.98 6.07 -11.60
C LEU A 167 -10.58 6.32 -10.13
N ARG A 168 -9.28 6.48 -9.88
CA ARG A 168 -8.75 6.86 -8.56
C ARG A 168 -8.35 8.31 -8.58
N VAL A 169 -8.98 9.10 -7.74
CA VAL A 169 -8.68 10.53 -7.61
C VAL A 169 -8.36 10.89 -6.16
N LYS A 170 -7.52 11.90 -5.98
CA LYS A 170 -7.24 12.54 -4.71
C LYS A 170 -7.97 13.87 -4.66
N MET A 171 -8.78 14.08 -3.64
CA MET A 171 -9.44 15.36 -3.37
C MET A 171 -8.69 16.08 -2.24
N PHE A 172 -8.48 17.39 -2.42
CA PHE A 172 -7.94 18.26 -1.38
C PHE A 172 -9.08 19.07 -0.79
N CYS A 173 -9.61 18.59 0.34
CA CYS A 173 -10.73 19.24 1.00
C CYS A 173 -10.20 20.21 2.08
N GLU A 174 -10.49 21.49 1.92
CA GLU A 174 -10.26 22.51 2.95
C GLU A 174 -11.45 22.60 3.89
N GLN A 175 -11.19 22.87 5.16
CA GLN A 175 -12.26 22.97 6.16
C GLN A 175 -13.21 24.11 5.83
N GLY A 176 -14.51 23.84 5.80
CA GLY A 176 -15.58 24.80 5.48
C GLY A 176 -15.84 24.99 3.99
N GLN A 177 -15.03 24.43 3.11
CA GLN A 177 -15.22 24.52 1.67
C GLN A 177 -15.85 23.26 1.07
N VAL A 178 -16.60 23.44 -0.02
CA VAL A 178 -17.19 22.34 -0.78
C VAL A 178 -16.25 22.01 -1.95
N GLU A 179 -15.79 20.77 -2.03
CA GLU A 179 -14.92 20.32 -3.12
C GLU A 179 -15.58 19.16 -3.89
N TRP A 180 -15.54 19.24 -5.23
CA TRP A 180 -16.07 18.22 -6.16
C TRP A 180 -15.04 17.84 -7.23
N ARG A 181 -13.82 18.39 -7.18
CA ARG A 181 -12.75 18.11 -8.13
C ARG A 181 -11.77 17.15 -7.51
N GLY A 182 -11.32 16.18 -8.29
CA GLY A 182 -10.27 15.26 -7.90
C GLY A 182 -9.14 15.25 -8.91
N LEU A 183 -7.92 15.02 -8.45
CA LEU A 183 -6.74 14.85 -9.28
C LEU A 183 -6.43 13.36 -9.42
N ASP A 184 -6.24 12.88 -10.64
CA ASP A 184 -5.78 11.53 -10.89
C ASP A 184 -4.26 11.36 -10.71
N ALA A 185 -3.75 10.17 -11.01
CA ALA A 185 -2.32 9.86 -10.92
C ALA A 185 -1.45 10.68 -11.89
N PHE A 186 -2.05 11.24 -12.94
CA PHE A 186 -1.41 12.09 -13.96
C PHE A 186 -1.60 13.57 -13.73
N SER A 187 -2.20 13.94 -12.56
CA SER A 187 -2.57 15.31 -12.19
C SER A 187 -3.64 15.95 -13.10
N ALA A 188 -4.41 15.13 -13.83
CA ALA A 188 -5.58 15.64 -14.55
C ALA A 188 -6.74 15.85 -13.58
N VAL A 189 -7.49 16.94 -13.78
CA VAL A 189 -8.64 17.30 -12.95
C VAL A 189 -9.88 16.58 -13.47
N HIS A 190 -10.53 15.84 -12.58
CA HIS A 190 -11.81 15.18 -12.83
C HIS A 190 -12.92 15.83 -11.99
N HIS A 191 -14.05 16.12 -12.62
CA HIS A 191 -15.25 16.59 -11.95
C HIS A 191 -16.06 15.37 -11.50
N LEU A 192 -16.32 15.27 -10.20
CA LEU A 192 -17.06 14.16 -9.62
C LEU A 192 -18.56 14.51 -9.52
N PRO A 193 -19.46 13.53 -9.63
CA PRO A 193 -20.89 13.75 -9.46
C PRO A 193 -21.31 13.96 -8.00
N VAL A 194 -20.33 13.91 -7.07
CA VAL A 194 -20.50 14.13 -5.64
C VAL A 194 -19.58 15.24 -5.17
N ALA A 195 -20.05 16.05 -4.23
CA ALA A 195 -19.27 17.09 -3.57
C ALA A 195 -19.11 16.74 -2.09
N ILE A 196 -17.93 17.03 -1.54
CA ILE A 196 -17.61 16.79 -0.13
C ILE A 196 -17.34 18.14 0.53
N GLN A 197 -18.01 18.40 1.64
CA GLN A 197 -17.71 19.53 2.51
C GLN A 197 -17.08 19.00 3.80
N LEU A 198 -15.86 19.45 4.08
CA LEU A 198 -15.16 19.09 5.29
C LEU A 198 -15.56 20.06 6.41
N GLU A 199 -16.41 19.61 7.33
CA GLU A 199 -16.88 20.44 8.46
C GLU A 199 -15.80 20.60 9.52
N LYS A 200 -15.14 19.51 9.89
CA LYS A 200 -14.12 19.53 10.94
C LYS A 200 -13.03 18.50 10.65
N PHE A 201 -11.78 18.93 10.82
CA PHE A 201 -10.61 18.07 10.78
C PHE A 201 -9.90 18.08 12.12
N THR A 202 -9.70 16.91 12.71
CA THR A 202 -8.97 16.73 13.97
C THR A 202 -7.90 15.67 13.79
N ILE A 203 -6.71 15.94 14.29
CA ILE A 203 -5.60 14.98 14.34
C ILE A 203 -5.35 14.62 15.78
N ASP A 204 -5.48 13.35 16.12
CA ASP A 204 -5.04 12.82 17.41
C ASP A 204 -3.57 12.43 17.30
N GLU A 205 -2.71 13.19 17.94
CA GLU A 205 -1.27 12.97 17.92
C GLU A 205 -0.85 12.07 19.09
N TYR A 206 0.06 11.14 18.78
CA TYR A 206 0.70 10.39 19.86
C TYR A 206 1.57 11.33 20.70
N PRO A 207 1.65 11.11 22.04
CA PRO A 207 2.51 11.94 22.89
C PRO A 207 3.96 11.87 22.39
N PRO A 208 4.65 13.01 22.31
CA PRO A 208 6.02 13.06 21.81
C PRO A 208 6.95 12.23 22.71
N LYS A 209 7.96 11.61 22.12
CA LYS A 209 8.96 10.79 22.80
C LYS A 209 10.32 11.45 22.69
N LEU A 210 11.04 11.47 23.80
CA LEU A 210 12.44 11.88 23.85
C LEU A 210 13.33 10.63 23.89
N MET A 211 14.33 10.56 23.04
CA MET A 211 15.35 9.51 23.06
C MET A 211 16.74 10.11 22.81
N LEU A 212 17.79 9.41 23.28
CA LEU A 212 19.16 9.75 22.94
C LEU A 212 19.56 9.04 21.66
N ILE A 213 20.23 9.78 20.79
CA ILE A 213 20.80 9.27 19.53
C ILE A 213 22.31 9.52 19.53
N ASP A 214 23.06 8.66 18.83
CA ASP A 214 24.48 8.88 18.59
C ASP A 214 24.71 9.93 17.47
N ASN A 215 25.98 10.21 17.19
CA ASN A 215 26.37 11.14 16.12
C ASN A 215 25.98 10.67 14.70
N MET A 216 25.59 9.40 14.53
CA MET A 216 25.09 8.81 13.29
C MET A 216 23.55 8.81 13.23
N GLY A 217 22.86 9.32 14.25
CA GLY A 217 21.39 9.32 14.33
C GLY A 217 20.80 8.00 14.80
N LEU A 218 21.60 7.05 15.28
CA LEU A 218 21.11 5.77 15.77
C LEU A 218 20.69 5.88 17.24
N PRO A 219 19.57 5.25 17.64
CA PRO A 219 19.09 5.31 19.01
C PRO A 219 19.99 4.56 20.00
N LEU A 220 20.11 5.11 21.21
CA LEU A 220 20.88 4.53 22.30
C LEU A 220 19.94 4.03 23.42
N PRO A 221 20.30 2.91 24.12
CA PRO A 221 21.35 1.95 23.80
C PRO A 221 21.03 1.10 22.58
N LYS A 222 22.05 0.65 21.87
CA LYS A 222 21.88 -0.20 20.67
C LYS A 222 21.15 -1.50 21.03
N GLY A 223 20.06 -1.80 20.31
CA GLY A 223 19.27 -3.02 20.48
C GLY A 223 17.96 -2.82 21.27
N LYS A 224 17.93 -2.02 22.32
CA LYS A 224 16.72 -1.66 23.07
C LYS A 224 16.76 -0.18 23.41
N PRO A 225 16.29 0.70 22.51
CA PRO A 225 16.30 2.13 22.74
C PRO A 225 15.47 2.52 23.96
N GLU A 226 16.06 3.31 24.85
CA GLU A 226 15.31 3.94 25.93
C GLU A 226 14.64 5.21 25.41
N ASN A 227 13.37 5.37 25.71
CA ASN A 227 12.61 6.57 25.39
C ASN A 227 11.72 6.99 26.56
N ILE A 228 11.51 8.27 26.68
CA ILE A 228 10.62 8.86 27.68
C ILE A 228 9.46 9.53 26.97
N LEU A 229 8.25 9.20 27.40
CA LEU A 229 7.04 9.91 26.96
C LEU A 229 7.04 11.30 27.57
N LEU A 230 6.98 12.31 26.73
CA LEU A 230 6.92 13.71 27.15
C LEU A 230 5.46 14.12 27.31
N ASP A 231 4.83 13.65 28.36
CA ASP A 231 3.52 14.15 28.76
C ASP A 231 3.60 15.63 29.20
N LYS A 232 2.47 16.36 29.16
CA LYS A 232 2.42 17.81 29.47
C LYS A 232 2.98 18.17 30.86
N ASN A 233 3.00 17.22 31.78
CA ASN A 233 3.42 17.40 33.15
C ASN A 233 4.88 17.04 33.44
N VAL A 234 5.62 16.52 32.46
CA VAL A 234 7.03 16.09 32.66
C VAL A 234 7.94 17.32 32.77
N LYS A 235 8.41 17.61 33.97
CA LYS A 235 9.39 18.69 34.24
C LYS A 235 10.84 18.20 34.23
N SER A 236 11.08 16.96 34.61
CA SER A 236 12.40 16.35 34.61
C SER A 236 12.30 14.85 34.31
N ALA A 237 13.30 14.31 33.65
CA ALA A 237 13.39 12.90 33.31
C ALA A 237 14.85 12.44 33.34
N GLN A 238 15.07 11.15 33.60
CA GLN A 238 16.38 10.53 33.52
C GLN A 238 16.39 9.57 32.34
N LEU A 239 17.40 9.70 31.50
CA LEU A 239 17.59 8.87 30.32
C LEU A 239 19.06 8.42 30.28
N LEU A 240 19.30 7.14 30.50
CA LEU A 240 20.66 6.63 30.78
C LEU A 240 21.31 7.43 31.94
N ASP A 241 22.55 7.91 31.72
CA ASP A 241 23.30 8.70 32.70
C ASP A 241 23.01 10.21 32.65
N CYS A 242 22.02 10.61 31.85
CA CYS A 242 21.67 12.01 31.62
C CYS A 242 20.40 12.38 32.38
N LYS A 243 20.49 13.43 33.21
CA LYS A 243 19.29 14.09 33.77
C LYS A 243 18.88 15.22 32.84
N ILE A 244 17.64 15.16 32.40
CA ILE A 244 17.04 16.12 31.46
C ILE A 244 15.98 16.93 32.23
N GLU A 245 16.13 18.25 32.23
CA GLU A 245 15.15 19.19 32.80
C GLU A 245 14.52 19.99 31.67
N VAL A 246 13.18 19.99 31.60
CA VAL A 246 12.44 20.77 30.60
C VAL A 246 12.27 22.20 31.08
N LEU A 247 12.93 23.14 30.39
CA LEU A 247 12.89 24.56 30.73
C LEU A 247 11.72 25.28 30.04
N LYS A 248 11.44 24.92 28.79
CA LYS A 248 10.35 25.51 27.98
C LYS A 248 9.76 24.47 27.07
N ARG A 249 8.45 24.50 26.91
CA ARG A 249 7.69 23.62 26.02
C ARG A 249 6.79 24.45 25.11
N ILE A 250 6.75 24.09 23.84
CA ILE A 250 5.83 24.60 22.84
C ILE A 250 5.17 23.39 22.20
N ASP A 251 3.88 23.17 22.44
CA ASP A 251 3.18 21.97 21.99
C ASP A 251 3.10 21.89 20.46
N ASN A 252 2.84 23.00 19.80
CA ASN A 252 2.80 23.10 18.35
C ASN A 252 3.84 24.13 17.92
N ALA A 253 4.99 23.66 17.48
CA ALA A 253 6.12 24.51 17.16
C ALA A 253 6.56 24.35 15.71
N MET A 254 6.93 25.47 15.11
CA MET A 254 7.55 25.53 13.80
C MET A 254 8.98 26.06 13.94
N PRO A 255 10.01 25.44 13.30
CA PRO A 255 11.34 26.00 13.28
C PRO A 255 11.34 27.32 12.50
N VAL A 256 11.92 28.36 13.06
CA VAL A 256 12.09 29.63 12.35
C VAL A 256 13.31 29.48 11.44
N MET A 257 13.04 29.15 10.19
CA MET A 257 14.06 29.13 9.13
C MET A 257 14.16 30.51 8.50
N LEU A 258 15.36 31.07 8.48
CA LEU A 258 15.67 32.19 7.59
C LEU A 258 15.96 31.62 6.20
N SER A 259 14.92 31.51 5.36
CA SER A 259 15.18 31.27 3.95
C SER A 259 15.86 32.52 3.36
N LYS A 260 16.82 32.34 2.46
CA LYS A 260 17.44 33.44 1.68
C LYS A 260 16.42 34.28 0.90
N MET A 261 15.15 33.85 0.86
CA MET A 261 14.05 34.51 0.16
C MET A 261 13.21 35.44 1.03
N VAL A 262 13.38 35.45 2.35
CA VAL A 262 12.67 36.43 3.22
C VAL A 262 13.48 37.71 3.28
N GLY A 263 13.44 38.47 2.21
CA GLY A 263 14.19 39.71 2.04
C GLY A 263 13.74 40.90 2.89
N LYS A 264 12.92 40.74 3.92
CA LYS A 264 12.53 41.82 4.86
C LYS A 264 12.24 41.26 6.24
N ILE A 265 13.31 40.99 6.98
CA ILE A 265 13.19 40.82 8.42
C ILE A 265 13.38 42.19 9.05
N PRO A 266 12.44 42.70 9.88
CA PRO A 266 12.63 43.94 10.61
C PRO A 266 13.92 43.87 11.42
N GLY A 267 14.75 44.90 11.35
CA GLY A 267 16.12 44.93 11.90
C GLY A 267 16.29 44.62 13.38
N GLY A 268 15.20 44.56 14.17
CA GLY A 268 15.22 44.11 15.58
C GLY A 268 15.27 42.60 15.81
N MET A 269 14.96 41.79 14.81
CA MET A 269 15.01 40.32 14.94
C MET A 269 16.38 39.68 14.61
N MET A 270 17.27 40.43 14.01
CA MET A 270 18.56 39.89 13.53
C MET A 270 19.54 39.54 14.66
N GLY A 271 19.43 40.18 15.84
CA GLY A 271 20.30 39.93 16.98
C GLY A 271 20.10 38.58 17.71
N ASN A 272 19.04 37.84 17.36
CA ASN A 272 18.65 36.61 18.05
C ASN A 272 18.76 35.33 17.17
N ILE A 273 19.43 35.44 16.04
CA ILE A 273 19.56 34.35 15.08
C ILE A 273 20.78 33.48 15.40
N ARG A 274 20.59 32.18 15.54
CA ARG A 274 21.66 31.20 15.65
C ARG A 274 21.62 30.25 14.45
N MET A 275 22.78 29.80 14.02
CA MET A 275 22.92 28.73 13.05
C MET A 275 22.93 27.38 13.79
N ASP A 276 22.18 26.41 13.30
CA ASP A 276 22.23 25.06 13.80
C ASP A 276 23.37 24.24 13.14
N SER A 277 23.54 22.98 13.56
CA SER A 277 24.54 22.07 13.01
C SER A 277 24.38 21.76 11.53
N LEU A 278 23.19 22.04 10.96
CA LEU A 278 22.88 21.88 9.54
C LEU A 278 23.06 23.19 8.75
N GLY A 279 23.57 24.25 9.39
CA GLY A 279 23.74 25.58 8.76
C GLY A 279 22.44 26.34 8.52
N GLN A 280 21.36 25.97 9.22
CA GLN A 280 20.08 26.67 9.14
C GLN A 280 20.03 27.77 10.20
N ALA A 281 19.65 28.98 9.77
CA ALA A 281 19.50 30.11 10.68
C ALA A 281 18.19 30.01 11.45
N ARG A 282 18.27 30.12 12.78
CA ARG A 282 17.11 30.09 13.68
C ARG A 282 17.11 31.30 14.60
N ASN A 283 15.95 31.68 15.15
CA ASN A 283 15.91 32.71 16.18
C ASN A 283 16.55 32.20 17.48
N LYS A 284 16.69 33.07 18.51
CA LYS A 284 17.32 32.69 19.79
C LYS A 284 16.69 31.46 20.44
N ASP A 285 15.38 31.31 20.29
CA ASP A 285 14.64 30.14 20.82
C ASP A 285 14.53 29.01 19.80
N GLY A 286 14.89 29.24 18.54
CA GLY A 286 14.89 28.24 17.46
C GLY A 286 13.51 27.86 16.94
N TYR A 287 12.45 28.08 17.70
CA TYR A 287 11.08 27.68 17.40
C TYR A 287 10.07 28.72 17.84
N ILE A 288 8.98 28.82 17.10
CA ILE A 288 7.81 29.65 17.44
C ILE A 288 6.56 28.79 17.50
N ALA A 289 5.57 29.20 18.29
CA ALA A 289 4.26 28.56 18.29
C ALA A 289 3.58 28.74 16.94
N SER A 290 2.95 27.67 16.44
CA SER A 290 2.25 27.66 15.16
C SER A 290 0.92 26.93 15.30
N ASN A 291 -0.11 27.45 14.61
CA ASN A 291 -1.41 26.77 14.52
C ASN A 291 -1.53 25.89 13.27
N ALA A 292 -0.43 25.71 12.52
CA ALA A 292 -0.43 24.86 11.33
C ALA A 292 -0.56 23.37 11.74
N THR A 293 -1.34 22.63 10.97
CA THR A 293 -1.48 21.18 11.14
C THR A 293 -0.17 20.47 10.82
N GLY A 294 0.18 19.44 11.61
CA GLY A 294 1.40 18.67 11.42
C GLY A 294 2.66 19.29 12.03
N THR A 295 2.53 20.27 12.91
CA THR A 295 3.65 20.83 13.69
C THR A 295 3.98 19.90 14.85
N ALA A 296 5.29 19.73 15.14
CA ALA A 296 5.79 18.91 16.24
C ALA A 296 5.98 19.72 17.51
N CYS A 297 6.02 19.02 18.66
CA CYS A 297 6.38 19.63 19.94
C CYS A 297 7.86 20.02 19.96
N ALA A 298 8.19 21.25 20.39
CA ALA A 298 9.55 21.70 20.64
C ALA A 298 9.80 21.88 22.13
N LEU A 299 10.98 21.48 22.57
CA LEU A 299 11.40 21.55 23.96
C LEU A 299 12.75 22.26 24.07
N LEU A 300 12.85 23.17 25.02
CA LEU A 300 14.14 23.66 25.51
C LEU A 300 14.48 22.84 26.76
N VAL A 301 15.53 22.06 26.67
CA VAL A 301 15.94 21.16 27.76
C VAL A 301 17.35 21.50 28.26
N LYS A 302 17.56 21.34 29.57
CA LYS A 302 18.88 21.36 30.20
C LYS A 302 19.28 19.91 30.46
N VAL A 303 20.40 19.51 29.86
CA VAL A 303 20.94 18.16 30.04
C VAL A 303 22.13 18.23 31.02
N THR A 304 22.07 17.42 32.07
CA THR A 304 23.16 17.27 33.06
C THR A 304 23.65 15.83 33.02
N THR A 305 24.94 15.62 32.73
CA THR A 305 25.57 14.29 32.70
C THR A 305 26.35 14.04 33.94
N GLY A 306 26.24 12.85 34.54
CA GLY A 306 26.93 12.48 35.80
C GLY A 306 28.43 12.28 35.69
N ASN A 307 28.97 11.92 34.49
CA ASN A 307 30.37 11.62 34.25
C ASN A 307 31.06 12.71 33.41
N ALA A 308 32.22 13.22 33.90
CA ALA A 308 33.17 13.96 33.07
C ALA A 308 33.63 13.06 31.90
N PRO A 309 33.76 13.55 30.66
CA PRO A 309 34.23 14.85 30.22
C PRO A 309 33.18 15.88 29.79
N TYR A 310 31.90 15.60 29.94
CA TYR A 310 30.82 16.46 29.40
C TYR A 310 30.20 17.42 30.40
N LYS A 311 30.89 17.73 31.53
CA LYS A 311 30.45 18.74 32.48
C LYS A 311 30.35 20.11 31.77
N GLY A 312 29.12 20.62 31.64
CA GLY A 312 28.87 22.00 31.23
C GLY A 312 28.44 22.22 29.79
N VAL A 313 28.19 21.20 28.97
CA VAL A 313 27.63 21.39 27.63
C VAL A 313 26.14 21.56 27.74
N GLN A 314 25.65 22.80 27.59
CA GLN A 314 24.22 23.09 27.37
C GLN A 314 23.92 22.90 25.88
N HIS A 315 23.22 21.83 25.53
CA HIS A 315 22.61 21.71 24.21
C HIS A 315 21.13 22.08 24.32
N SER A 316 20.75 23.13 23.64
CA SER A 316 19.36 23.49 23.37
C SER A 316 19.00 22.95 21.99
N TYR A 317 18.12 21.98 21.93
CA TYR A 317 17.53 21.47 20.71
C TYR A 317 16.07 21.89 20.63
#